data_69e9c3e8e150df31cf35a4f65abbfb12
#
_entry.id   69e9c3e8e150df31cf35a4f65abbfb12
#
_cell.length_a   1.000
_cell.length_b   1.000
_cell.length_c   1.000
_cell.angle_alpha   90.00
_cell.angle_beta   90.00
_cell.angle_gamma   90.00
#
_symmetry.space_group_name_H-M   'P 1'
#
loop_
_entity.id
_entity.type
_entity.pdbx_description
1 polymer ?
#
loop_
_entity_poly.entity_id
_entity_poly.type
_entity_poly.pdbx_seq_one_letter_code
_entity_poly.pdbx_strand_id
1 'polypeptide(L)'
;VEDIALTTNASLLTLDKAKQLKSAGLHRITVSLDAINQDTFMKMNDMKVSVQKVLDGIDNARSAGFKSVKVNMVVQKDVNEEDILPMAEYFKGTDNILRFIEFMDVGNTNGWNMQQVVSGQEIVDRIQQKFPMQPTDPNYKGEVAKRWRYEDGSGEIGVITSVTQAFCGDC
;
A
#
# COMPACT_ATOMS: atom_id res chain seq x y z
N VAL A 1 -24.08 -7.77 4.88
CA VAL A 1 -22.74 -7.17 5.02
C VAL A 1 -22.74 -5.88 4.24
N GLU A 2 -22.50 -4.76 4.92
CA GLU A 2 -22.62 -3.42 4.31
C GLU A 2 -21.39 -3.02 3.50
N ASP A 3 -20.21 -3.61 3.77
CA ASP A 3 -18.97 -3.28 3.10
C ASP A 3 -18.09 -4.52 2.91
N ILE A 4 -17.84 -4.87 1.65
CA ILE A 4 -17.03 -6.01 1.25
C ILE A 4 -15.75 -5.50 0.61
N ALA A 5 -14.61 -5.90 1.14
CA ALA A 5 -13.28 -5.56 0.64
C ALA A 5 -12.51 -6.81 0.21
N LEU A 6 -11.75 -6.69 -0.86
CA LEU A 6 -10.82 -7.72 -1.33
C LEU A 6 -9.39 -7.22 -1.21
N THR A 7 -8.50 -8.02 -0.61
CA THR A 7 -7.06 -7.83 -0.71
C THR A 7 -6.48 -8.86 -1.68
N THR A 8 -5.65 -8.42 -2.62
CA THR A 8 -5.12 -9.25 -3.71
C THR A 8 -3.76 -8.75 -4.16
N ASN A 9 -2.96 -9.59 -4.82
CA ASN A 9 -1.77 -9.17 -5.55
C ASN A 9 -2.10 -8.62 -6.95
N ALA A 10 -3.37 -8.62 -7.35
CA ALA A 10 -3.93 -8.12 -8.61
C ALA A 10 -3.32 -8.68 -9.91
N SER A 11 -2.36 -9.59 -9.86
CA SER A 11 -1.66 -10.12 -11.05
C SER A 11 -2.56 -10.86 -12.05
N LEU A 12 -3.74 -11.29 -11.60
CA LEU A 12 -4.77 -11.95 -12.41
C LEU A 12 -6.06 -11.12 -12.51
N LEU A 13 -6.03 -9.86 -12.11
CA LEU A 13 -7.20 -8.99 -12.11
C LEU A 13 -7.38 -8.35 -13.49
N THR A 14 -8.04 -9.06 -14.40
CA THR A 14 -8.45 -8.53 -15.69
C THR A 14 -9.60 -7.53 -15.54
N LEU A 15 -9.83 -6.68 -16.54
CA LEU A 15 -10.93 -5.72 -16.54
C LEU A 15 -12.30 -6.42 -16.39
N ASP A 16 -12.51 -7.55 -17.09
CA ASP A 16 -13.76 -8.30 -17.01
C ASP A 16 -13.98 -8.88 -15.60
N LYS A 17 -12.91 -9.42 -14.98
CA LYS A 17 -12.98 -9.92 -13.62
C LYS A 17 -13.25 -8.81 -12.61
N ALA A 18 -12.63 -7.65 -12.77
CA ALA A 18 -12.88 -6.48 -11.93
C ALA A 18 -14.34 -6.00 -12.04
N LYS A 19 -14.90 -5.95 -13.27
CA LYS A 19 -16.32 -5.62 -13.50
C LYS A 19 -17.26 -6.64 -12.87
N GLN A 20 -16.98 -7.95 -13.01
CA GLN A 20 -17.77 -9.01 -12.38
C GLN A 20 -17.77 -8.88 -10.86
N LEU A 21 -16.60 -8.67 -10.24
CA LEU A 21 -16.50 -8.46 -8.79
C LEU A 21 -17.29 -7.23 -8.34
N LYS A 22 -17.19 -6.12 -9.08
CA LYS A 22 -17.97 -4.91 -8.81
C LYS A 22 -19.47 -5.16 -8.88
N SER A 23 -19.93 -5.84 -9.92
CA SER A 23 -21.35 -6.20 -10.12
C SER A 23 -21.86 -7.18 -9.06
N ALA A 24 -20.99 -8.04 -8.53
CA ALA A 24 -21.31 -8.97 -7.45
C ALA A 24 -21.36 -8.31 -6.06
N GLY A 25 -21.15 -6.98 -5.97
CA GLY A 25 -21.24 -6.22 -4.72
C GLY A 25 -19.93 -6.01 -3.99
N LEU A 26 -18.78 -6.22 -4.64
CA LEU A 26 -17.50 -5.84 -4.05
C LEU A 26 -17.39 -4.30 -3.99
N HIS A 27 -17.08 -3.75 -2.82
CA HIS A 27 -17.03 -2.30 -2.60
C HIS A 27 -15.64 -1.73 -2.75
N ARG A 28 -14.62 -2.42 -2.22
CA ARG A 28 -13.25 -1.93 -2.15
C ARG A 28 -12.22 -2.97 -2.55
N ILE A 29 -11.13 -2.51 -3.18
CA ILE A 29 -9.96 -3.34 -3.50
C ILE A 29 -8.74 -2.76 -2.81
N THR A 30 -7.94 -3.64 -2.21
CA THR A 30 -6.60 -3.36 -1.73
C THR A 30 -5.63 -4.26 -2.48
N VAL A 31 -4.57 -3.66 -3.04
CA VAL A 31 -3.55 -4.39 -3.80
C VAL A 31 -2.25 -4.39 -3.00
N SER A 32 -1.62 -5.57 -2.86
CA SER A 32 -0.27 -5.69 -2.30
C SER A 32 0.76 -5.49 -3.41
N LEU A 33 1.63 -4.49 -3.24
CA LEU A 33 2.70 -4.14 -4.18
C LEU A 33 3.88 -3.56 -3.39
N ASP A 34 4.93 -4.36 -3.20
CA ASP A 34 6.03 -4.03 -2.29
C ASP A 34 7.22 -3.35 -2.96
N ALA A 35 7.19 -3.17 -4.28
CA ALA A 35 8.16 -2.41 -5.05
C ALA A 35 7.62 -2.09 -6.44
N ILE A 36 8.11 -0.98 -7.04
CA ILE A 36 7.88 -0.66 -8.45
C ILE A 36 9.02 -1.19 -9.33
N ASN A 37 10.21 -1.32 -8.76
CA ASN A 37 11.34 -1.94 -9.43
C ASN A 37 11.11 -3.46 -9.56
N GLN A 38 11.28 -4.00 -10.78
CA GLN A 38 11.02 -5.42 -11.07
C GLN A 38 11.90 -6.36 -10.25
N ASP A 39 13.18 -6.06 -10.09
CA ASP A 39 14.12 -6.92 -9.38
C ASP A 39 13.83 -6.96 -7.87
N THR A 40 13.54 -5.80 -7.28
CA THR A 40 13.10 -5.69 -5.88
C THR A 40 11.76 -6.38 -5.67
N PHE A 41 10.81 -6.17 -6.59
CA PHE A 41 9.50 -6.83 -6.53
C PHE A 41 9.63 -8.36 -6.55
N MET A 42 10.52 -8.91 -7.37
CA MET A 42 10.76 -10.36 -7.44
C MET A 42 11.46 -10.91 -6.18
N LYS A 43 12.27 -10.10 -5.49
CA LYS A 43 12.88 -10.49 -4.21
C LYS A 43 11.85 -10.59 -3.08
N MET A 44 10.82 -9.73 -3.12
CA MET A 44 9.75 -9.69 -2.12
C MET A 44 8.66 -10.76 -2.37
N ASN A 45 8.55 -11.25 -3.59
CA ASN A 45 7.51 -12.18 -3.99
C ASN A 45 8.10 -13.49 -4.54
N ASP A 46 7.66 -14.62 -4.00
CA ASP A 46 8.02 -15.95 -4.52
C ASP A 46 7.39 -16.26 -5.88
N MET A 47 6.57 -15.37 -6.42
CA MET A 47 5.86 -15.57 -7.67
C MET A 47 6.60 -14.92 -8.84
N LYS A 48 6.83 -15.70 -9.90
CA LYS A 48 7.41 -15.20 -11.17
C LYS A 48 6.38 -14.38 -11.97
N VAL A 49 5.96 -13.25 -11.40
CA VAL A 49 5.01 -12.32 -12.01
C VAL A 49 5.72 -10.98 -12.25
N SER A 50 5.46 -10.33 -13.38
CA SER A 50 5.99 -8.98 -13.60
C SER A 50 5.22 -7.95 -12.78
N VAL A 51 5.91 -6.92 -12.29
CA VAL A 51 5.30 -5.78 -11.61
C VAL A 51 4.24 -5.13 -12.51
N GLN A 52 4.47 -5.09 -13.82
CA GLN A 52 3.52 -4.52 -14.78
C GLN A 52 2.14 -5.20 -14.73
N LYS A 53 2.06 -6.52 -14.53
CA LYS A 53 0.76 -7.20 -14.38
C LYS A 53 -0.02 -6.76 -13.16
N VAL A 54 0.69 -6.40 -12.08
CA VAL A 54 0.05 -5.87 -10.87
C VAL A 54 -0.46 -4.44 -11.14
N LEU A 55 0.34 -3.62 -11.79
CA LEU A 55 -0.04 -2.25 -12.19
C LEU A 55 -1.24 -2.26 -13.15
N ASP A 56 -1.22 -3.13 -14.17
CA ASP A 56 -2.37 -3.34 -15.07
C ASP A 56 -3.63 -3.74 -14.28
N GLY A 57 -3.47 -4.59 -13.26
CA GLY A 57 -4.57 -4.99 -12.37
C GLY A 57 -5.16 -3.83 -11.56
N ILE A 58 -4.32 -2.90 -11.10
CA ILE A 58 -4.75 -1.66 -10.43
C ILE A 58 -5.56 -0.78 -11.40
N ASP A 59 -5.06 -0.60 -12.62
CA ASP A 59 -5.75 0.19 -13.65
C ASP A 59 -7.07 -0.46 -14.10
N ASN A 60 -7.10 -1.78 -14.19
CA ASN A 60 -8.33 -2.54 -14.46
C ASN A 60 -9.38 -2.37 -13.36
N ALA A 61 -8.96 -2.35 -12.09
CA ALA A 61 -9.86 -2.09 -10.97
C ALA A 61 -10.47 -0.69 -11.07
N ARG A 62 -9.66 0.33 -11.35
CA ARG A 62 -10.15 1.71 -11.55
C ARG A 62 -11.11 1.81 -12.74
N SER A 63 -10.74 1.21 -13.87
CA SER A 63 -11.57 1.17 -15.08
C SER A 63 -12.89 0.43 -14.89
N ALA A 64 -12.95 -0.51 -13.94
CA ALA A 64 -14.19 -1.19 -13.52
C ALA A 64 -15.06 -0.34 -12.57
N GLY A 65 -14.63 0.87 -12.17
CA GLY A 65 -15.39 1.81 -11.35
C GLY A 65 -15.14 1.71 -9.84
N PHE A 66 -14.05 1.07 -9.40
CA PHE A 66 -13.58 1.24 -8.03
C PHE A 66 -12.95 2.63 -7.88
N LYS A 67 -13.56 3.52 -7.07
CA LYS A 67 -13.22 4.94 -6.99
C LYS A 67 -11.80 5.21 -6.49
N SER A 68 -11.34 4.40 -5.52
CA SER A 68 -9.96 4.42 -5.06
C SER A 68 -9.50 3.00 -4.77
N VAL A 69 -8.32 2.66 -5.25
CA VAL A 69 -7.65 1.41 -4.90
C VAL A 69 -6.63 1.72 -3.83
N LYS A 70 -6.64 0.96 -2.74
CA LYS A 70 -5.58 1.04 -1.74
C LYS A 70 -4.43 0.16 -2.20
N VAL A 71 -3.22 0.70 -2.20
CA VAL A 71 -2.00 -0.04 -2.54
C VAL A 71 -1.16 -0.15 -1.27
N ASN A 72 -0.91 -1.38 -0.81
CA ASN A 72 -0.11 -1.65 0.38
C ASN A 72 1.30 -2.04 -0.02
N MET A 73 2.28 -1.37 0.58
CA MET A 73 3.69 -1.70 0.51
C MET A 73 4.18 -2.02 1.92
N VAL A 74 4.60 -3.26 2.16
CA VAL A 74 5.35 -3.61 3.37
C VAL A 74 6.79 -3.19 3.16
N VAL A 75 7.33 -2.37 4.07
CA VAL A 75 8.69 -1.82 3.95
C VAL A 75 9.63 -2.60 4.85
N GLN A 76 10.60 -3.27 4.25
CA GLN A 76 11.66 -4.01 4.93
C GLN A 76 13.02 -3.38 4.63
N LYS A 77 13.77 -3.09 5.69
CA LYS A 77 15.12 -2.52 5.59
C LYS A 77 16.07 -3.48 4.85
N ASP A 78 16.99 -2.92 4.08
CA ASP A 78 17.98 -3.61 3.25
C ASP A 78 17.36 -4.51 2.15
N VAL A 79 16.03 -4.40 1.93
CA VAL A 79 15.33 -5.19 0.89
C VAL A 79 14.63 -4.29 -0.12
N ASN A 80 13.66 -3.47 0.31
CA ASN A 80 12.86 -2.62 -0.57
C ASN A 80 12.69 -1.17 -0.09
N GLU A 81 13.43 -0.76 0.91
CA GLU A 81 13.35 0.61 1.45
C GLU A 81 13.70 1.70 0.41
N GLU A 82 14.52 1.37 -0.59
CA GLU A 82 14.84 2.28 -1.70
C GLU A 82 13.67 2.49 -2.66
N ASP A 83 12.65 1.61 -2.63
CA ASP A 83 11.42 1.77 -3.42
C ASP A 83 10.40 2.71 -2.76
N ILE A 84 10.62 3.20 -1.53
CA ILE A 84 9.70 4.14 -0.84
C ILE A 84 9.43 5.38 -1.72
N LEU A 85 10.48 6.07 -2.17
CA LEU A 85 10.33 7.28 -2.99
C LEU A 85 9.79 6.97 -4.40
N PRO A 86 10.29 5.97 -5.14
CA PRO A 86 9.73 5.57 -6.43
C PRO A 86 8.23 5.22 -6.35
N MET A 87 7.82 4.50 -5.31
CA MET A 87 6.40 4.18 -5.09
C MET A 87 5.57 5.43 -4.79
N ALA A 88 6.05 6.29 -3.89
CA ALA A 88 5.37 7.55 -3.59
C ALA A 88 5.22 8.43 -4.83
N GLU A 89 6.27 8.55 -5.66
CA GLU A 89 6.27 9.31 -6.89
C GLU A 89 5.29 8.74 -7.93
N TYR A 90 5.28 7.42 -8.10
CA TYR A 90 4.41 6.75 -9.07
C TYR A 90 2.92 6.93 -8.76
N PHE A 91 2.55 6.83 -7.47
CA PHE A 91 1.15 6.94 -7.07
C PHE A 91 0.69 8.38 -6.75
N LYS A 92 1.63 9.33 -6.64
CA LYS A 92 1.31 10.75 -6.43
C LYS A 92 0.50 11.30 -7.61
N GLY A 93 -0.58 12.02 -7.30
CA GLY A 93 -1.47 12.57 -8.33
C GLY A 93 -2.43 11.55 -8.94
N THR A 94 -2.40 10.30 -8.48
CA THR A 94 -3.43 9.30 -8.85
C THR A 94 -4.53 9.28 -7.80
N ASP A 95 -5.69 8.69 -8.15
CA ASP A 95 -6.77 8.47 -7.16
C ASP A 95 -6.51 7.25 -6.25
N ASN A 96 -5.35 6.61 -6.36
CA ASN A 96 -4.97 5.47 -5.52
C ASN A 96 -4.38 5.97 -4.20
N ILE A 97 -4.62 5.24 -3.12
CA ILE A 97 -4.08 5.54 -1.79
C ILE A 97 -2.93 4.56 -1.51
N LEU A 98 -1.70 5.06 -1.62
CA LEU A 98 -0.53 4.28 -1.23
C LEU A 98 -0.43 4.22 0.29
N ARG A 99 -0.25 3.00 0.84
CA ARG A 99 -0.06 2.79 2.27
C ARG A 99 1.22 2.03 2.53
N PHE A 100 2.09 2.60 3.31
CA PHE A 100 3.30 1.97 3.79
C PHE A 100 3.02 1.26 5.12
N ILE A 101 3.54 0.05 5.27
CA ILE A 101 3.34 -0.79 6.44
C ILE A 101 4.72 -1.20 6.97
N GLU A 102 4.98 -0.99 8.25
CA GLU A 102 6.20 -1.48 8.89
C GLU A 102 6.28 -3.00 8.78
N PHE A 103 7.46 -3.52 8.44
CA PHE A 103 7.70 -4.97 8.39
C PHE A 103 7.52 -5.58 9.78
N MET A 104 6.57 -6.49 9.90
CA MET A 104 6.19 -7.07 11.19
C MET A 104 6.41 -8.59 11.22
N ASP A 105 6.50 -9.13 12.42
CA ASP A 105 6.51 -10.57 12.64
C ASP A 105 5.15 -11.17 12.26
N VAL A 106 5.15 -12.02 11.24
CA VAL A 106 3.95 -12.76 10.81
C VAL A 106 4.04 -14.24 11.18
N GLY A 107 4.90 -14.59 12.12
CA GLY A 107 5.13 -15.94 12.61
C GLY A 107 6.59 -16.38 12.48
N ASN A 108 6.89 -17.59 12.96
CA ASN A 108 8.26 -18.08 13.13
C ASN A 108 9.03 -18.39 11.84
N THR A 109 8.49 -18.10 10.67
CA THR A 109 9.04 -18.53 9.37
C THR A 109 9.78 -17.43 8.61
N ASN A 110 9.56 -16.15 8.93
CA ASN A 110 10.15 -15.03 8.18
C ASN A 110 11.49 -14.52 8.73
N GLY A 111 11.99 -15.09 9.84
CA GLY A 111 13.26 -14.67 10.46
C GLY A 111 13.28 -13.21 10.92
N TRP A 112 12.12 -12.66 11.26
CA TRP A 112 11.94 -11.26 11.62
C TRP A 112 12.82 -10.82 12.80
N ASN A 113 13.36 -9.60 12.71
CA ASN A 113 13.99 -8.90 13.83
C ASN A 113 13.79 -7.38 13.69
N MET A 114 13.92 -6.65 14.81
CA MET A 114 13.74 -5.19 14.86
C MET A 114 14.67 -4.40 13.93
N GLN A 115 15.84 -4.93 13.59
CA GLN A 115 16.81 -4.25 12.73
C GLN A 115 16.32 -4.17 11.27
N GLN A 116 15.34 -4.98 10.89
CA GLN A 116 14.74 -5.00 9.56
C GLN A 116 13.54 -4.03 9.45
N VAL A 117 13.18 -3.35 10.52
CA VAL A 117 12.05 -2.41 10.53
C VAL A 117 12.51 -1.03 10.11
N VAL A 118 11.86 -0.47 9.08
CA VAL A 118 11.90 0.96 8.77
C VAL A 118 10.69 1.58 9.45
N SER A 119 10.92 2.49 10.39
CA SER A 119 9.82 3.09 11.16
C SER A 119 8.91 3.96 10.29
N GLY A 120 7.64 4.04 10.67
CA GLY A 120 6.68 4.90 9.97
C GLY A 120 7.12 6.37 9.92
N GLN A 121 7.80 6.86 10.95
CA GLN A 121 8.36 8.22 10.94
C GLN A 121 9.48 8.36 9.90
N GLU A 122 10.38 7.38 9.81
CA GLU A 122 11.47 7.39 8.82
C GLU A 122 10.92 7.35 7.38
N ILE A 123 9.85 6.57 7.12
CA ILE A 123 9.18 6.54 5.82
C ILE A 123 8.65 7.94 5.47
N VAL A 124 7.96 8.60 6.41
CA VAL A 124 7.44 9.95 6.21
C VAL A 124 8.57 10.94 5.94
N ASP A 125 9.63 10.90 6.75
CA ASP A 125 10.78 11.81 6.62
C ASP A 125 11.48 11.67 5.26
N ARG A 126 11.63 10.43 4.76
CA ARG A 126 12.20 10.17 3.42
C ARG A 126 11.32 10.77 2.30
N ILE A 127 10.01 10.63 2.40
CA ILE A 127 9.09 11.17 1.39
C ILE A 127 9.05 12.70 1.46
N GLN A 128 9.02 13.28 2.66
CA GLN A 128 8.98 14.74 2.87
C GLN A 128 10.20 15.46 2.33
N GLN A 129 11.36 14.82 2.20
CA GLN A 129 12.54 15.42 1.57
C GLN A 129 12.29 15.83 0.10
N LYS A 130 11.38 15.12 -0.59
CA LYS A 130 11.04 15.39 -2.00
C LYS A 130 9.65 15.97 -2.17
N PHE A 131 8.69 15.51 -1.38
CA PHE A 131 7.28 15.86 -1.48
C PHE A 131 6.76 16.36 -0.12
N PRO A 132 6.67 17.67 0.09
CA PRO A 132 6.12 18.24 1.33
C PRO A 132 4.71 17.70 1.62
N MET A 133 4.51 17.26 2.87
CA MET A 133 3.25 16.67 3.34
C MET A 133 2.91 17.19 4.73
N GLN A 134 1.64 17.15 5.06
CA GLN A 134 1.14 17.46 6.40
C GLN A 134 0.24 16.31 6.90
N PRO A 135 0.22 16.03 8.21
CA PRO A 135 -0.68 15.06 8.79
C PRO A 135 -2.13 15.51 8.59
N THR A 136 -3.04 14.55 8.44
CA THR A 136 -4.47 14.82 8.34
C THR A 136 -5.27 13.84 9.20
N ASP A 137 -6.46 14.25 9.61
CA ASP A 137 -7.32 13.47 10.49
C ASP A 137 -7.72 12.12 9.85
N PRO A 138 -7.95 11.09 10.68
CA PRO A 138 -8.48 9.82 10.21
C PRO A 138 -9.87 10.00 9.58
N ASN A 139 -10.19 9.18 8.55
CA ASN A 139 -11.51 9.21 7.91
C ASN A 139 -12.63 8.69 8.80
N TYR A 140 -12.29 7.81 9.74
CA TYR A 140 -13.23 7.18 10.67
C TYR A 140 -12.50 6.74 11.95
N LYS A 141 -13.28 6.61 13.03
CA LYS A 141 -12.74 6.12 14.31
C LYS A 141 -12.20 4.67 14.16
N GLY A 142 -10.95 4.46 14.59
CA GLY A 142 -10.27 3.16 14.46
C GLY A 142 -9.55 2.96 13.12
N GLU A 143 -9.36 4.01 12.31
CA GLU A 143 -8.47 3.92 11.14
C GLU A 143 -7.02 3.70 11.58
N VAL A 144 -6.45 2.54 11.22
CA VAL A 144 -5.09 2.15 11.66
C VAL A 144 -3.98 2.89 10.93
N ALA A 145 -4.25 3.39 9.74
CA ALA A 145 -3.27 4.15 8.95
C ALA A 145 -3.26 5.61 9.38
N LYS A 146 -2.11 6.12 9.80
CA LYS A 146 -1.88 7.57 9.93
C LYS A 146 -1.82 8.17 8.54
N ARG A 147 -2.57 9.21 8.28
CA ARG A 147 -2.72 9.82 6.96
C ARG A 147 -1.87 11.07 6.84
N TRP A 148 -1.28 11.25 5.66
CA TRP A 148 -0.47 12.38 5.29
C TRP A 148 -0.90 12.88 3.91
N ARG A 149 -1.21 14.16 3.80
CA ARG A 149 -1.64 14.77 2.54
C ARG A 149 -0.49 15.57 1.94
N TYR A 150 -0.29 15.44 0.64
CA TYR A 150 0.65 16.30 -0.09
C TYR A 150 0.17 17.75 -0.06
N GLU A 151 1.09 18.69 0.22
CA GLU A 151 0.74 20.13 0.32
C GLU A 151 0.27 20.73 -1.00
N ASP A 152 0.69 20.17 -2.12
CA ASP A 152 0.24 20.56 -3.46
C ASP A 152 -1.15 20.03 -3.83
N GLY A 153 -1.81 19.32 -2.93
CA GLY A 153 -3.15 18.76 -3.14
C GLY A 153 -3.20 17.53 -4.04
N SER A 154 -2.06 16.95 -4.43
CA SER A 154 -1.99 15.82 -5.36
C SER A 154 -2.34 14.45 -4.76
N GLY A 155 -2.95 14.41 -3.58
CA GLY A 155 -3.40 13.17 -2.94
C GLY A 155 -2.83 12.98 -1.53
N GLU A 156 -2.82 11.74 -1.09
CA GLU A 156 -2.40 11.37 0.25
C GLU A 156 -1.72 10.00 0.29
N ILE A 157 -0.97 9.77 1.36
CA ILE A 157 -0.46 8.45 1.73
C ILE A 157 -0.98 8.04 3.10
N GLY A 158 -0.94 6.73 3.38
CA GLY A 158 -1.15 6.17 4.71
C GLY A 158 0.13 5.53 5.23
N VAL A 159 0.34 5.58 6.54
CA VAL A 159 1.44 4.86 7.20
C VAL A 159 0.88 4.03 8.35
N ILE A 160 1.14 2.74 8.35
CA ILE A 160 0.68 1.78 9.34
C ILE A 160 1.87 1.37 10.20
N THR A 161 1.88 1.88 11.44
CA THR A 161 2.97 1.67 12.41
C THR A 161 2.71 0.41 13.24
N SER A 162 2.74 -0.76 12.59
CA SER A 162 2.39 -2.05 13.20
C SER A 162 3.37 -2.51 14.29
N VAL A 163 4.59 -1.97 14.31
CA VAL A 163 5.66 -2.35 15.23
C VAL A 163 6.03 -1.22 16.20
N THR A 164 6.33 -0.03 15.67
CA THR A 164 6.86 1.08 16.49
C THR A 164 5.79 1.79 17.31
N GLN A 165 4.53 1.75 16.88
CA GLN A 165 3.40 2.31 17.59
C GLN A 165 2.19 1.38 17.42
N ALA A 166 2.21 0.28 18.15
CA ALA A 166 1.16 -0.73 18.09
C ALA A 166 -0.23 -0.12 18.37
N PHE A 167 -1.21 -0.44 17.51
CA PHE A 167 -2.59 0.05 17.55
C PHE A 167 -3.58 -1.02 18.03
N CYS A 168 -3.09 -2.17 18.48
CA CYS A 168 -3.94 -3.32 18.86
C CYS A 168 -4.87 -3.07 20.06
N GLY A 169 -4.70 -1.96 20.78
CA GLY A 169 -5.59 -1.57 21.88
C GLY A 169 -6.87 -0.83 21.44
N ASP A 170 -6.93 -0.38 20.17
CA ASP A 170 -8.00 0.48 19.66
C ASP A 170 -8.91 -0.20 18.62
N CYS A 171 -8.69 -1.49 18.39
CA CYS A 171 -9.50 -2.29 17.45
C CYS A 171 -10.85 -2.70 18.03
#